data_eb4f1e0b2723ed5df32ec2635949df62
#
_entry.id   eb4f1e0b2723ed5df32ec2635949df62
#
_cell.length_a   1.000
_cell.length_b   1.000
_cell.length_c   1.000
_cell.angle_alpha   90.00
_cell.angle_beta   90.00
_cell.angle_gamma   90.00
#
_symmetry.space_group_name_H-M   'P 1'
#
loop_
_entity.id
_entity.type
_entity.pdbx_description
1 polymer ?
#
loop_
_entity_poly.entity_id
_entity_poly.type
_entity_poly.pdbx_seq_one_letter_code
_entity_poly.pdbx_strand_id
1 'polypeptide(L)'
;MLRHRDFRRFFIGQSASMLGDQFSDIAIPLAAILLLGAGSVELGLLTALGLVPSIFLSLPAGSLIDRTGKRREWMLTADAARALAILSLPLAFFLGALNLMHFYFVALIVGAFDVIFFVAYQPLLVSMVRGRDYLAANSLLSGSRAISQVVGLSAGGALVAAL
;
A
#
# COMPACT_ATOMS: atom_id res chain seq x y z
N MET A 1 22.44 -10.31 7.87
CA MET A 1 21.39 -10.00 6.90
C MET A 1 21.50 -8.60 6.34
N LEU A 2 21.44 -7.54 7.14
CA LEU A 2 21.58 -6.14 6.69
C LEU A 2 22.94 -5.82 6.04
N ARG A 3 23.94 -6.71 6.16
CA ARG A 3 25.24 -6.60 5.47
C ARG A 3 25.15 -6.94 3.96
N HIS A 4 24.13 -7.68 3.52
CA HIS A 4 23.89 -7.91 2.09
C HIS A 4 23.22 -6.69 1.48
N ARG A 5 23.87 -6.07 0.51
CA ARG A 5 23.42 -4.81 -0.12
C ARG A 5 22.00 -4.89 -0.68
N ASP A 6 21.65 -6.01 -1.29
CA ASP A 6 20.34 -6.17 -1.94
C ASP A 6 19.21 -6.30 -0.91
N PHE A 7 19.40 -7.09 0.14
CA PHE A 7 18.43 -7.19 1.23
C PHE A 7 18.26 -5.86 1.98
N ARG A 8 19.34 -5.12 2.21
CA ARG A 8 19.28 -3.81 2.87
C ARG A 8 18.48 -2.80 2.03
N ARG A 9 18.71 -2.74 0.70
CA ARG A 9 17.96 -1.86 -0.20
C ARG A 9 16.48 -2.23 -0.23
N PHE A 10 16.21 -3.52 -0.31
CA PHE A 10 14.84 -4.05 -0.25
C PHE A 10 14.17 -3.68 1.07
N PHE A 11 14.84 -3.91 2.20
CA PHE A 11 14.31 -3.61 3.54
C PHE A 11 13.98 -2.12 3.71
N ILE A 12 14.89 -1.23 3.30
CA ILE A 12 14.66 0.22 3.38
C ILE A 12 13.46 0.64 2.49
N GLY A 13 13.44 0.18 1.24
CA GLY A 13 12.33 0.48 0.33
C GLY A 13 10.99 -0.04 0.87
N GLN A 14 10.99 -1.29 1.37
CA GLN A 14 9.79 -1.90 1.94
C GLN A 14 9.31 -1.18 3.20
N SER A 15 10.22 -0.78 4.08
CA SER A 15 9.86 -0.02 5.28
C SER A 15 9.28 1.35 4.96
N ALA A 16 9.83 2.03 3.95
CA ALA A 16 9.29 3.30 3.47
C ALA A 16 7.90 3.13 2.84
N SER A 17 7.70 2.08 2.04
CA SER A 17 6.38 1.76 1.46
C SER A 17 5.35 1.47 2.56
N MET A 18 5.71 0.65 3.55
CA MET A 18 4.83 0.34 4.70
C MET A 18 4.42 1.59 5.50
N LEU A 19 5.32 2.56 5.67
CA LEU A 19 4.98 3.83 6.28
C LEU A 19 3.99 4.61 5.41
N GLY A 20 4.23 4.71 4.11
CA GLY A 20 3.33 5.37 3.17
C GLY A 20 1.94 4.74 3.16
N ASP A 21 1.85 3.41 3.17
CA ASP A 21 0.59 2.68 3.23
C ASP A 21 -0.21 3.06 4.49
N GLN A 22 0.43 3.07 5.67
CA GLN A 22 -0.24 3.43 6.93
C GLN A 22 -0.73 4.88 6.96
N PHE A 23 0.03 5.81 6.38
CA PHE A 23 -0.44 7.20 6.21
C PHE A 23 -1.65 7.27 5.28
N SER A 24 -1.63 6.55 4.17
CA SER A 24 -2.71 6.53 3.18
C SER A 24 -3.99 5.90 3.74
N ASP A 25 -3.86 4.81 4.50
CA ASP A 25 -4.98 4.12 5.14
C ASP A 25 -5.79 5.03 6.09
N ILE A 26 -5.13 6.03 6.68
CA ILE A 26 -5.78 7.00 7.57
C ILE A 26 -6.17 8.26 6.81
N ALA A 27 -5.26 8.78 5.97
CA ALA A 27 -5.45 10.06 5.30
C ALA A 27 -6.57 10.02 4.27
N ILE A 28 -6.73 8.91 3.53
CA ILE A 28 -7.76 8.80 2.48
C ILE A 28 -9.18 8.86 3.07
N PRO A 29 -9.58 8.02 4.05
CA PRO A 29 -10.89 8.12 4.68
C PRO A 29 -11.11 9.46 5.37
N LEU A 30 -10.10 9.98 6.07
CA LEU A 30 -10.19 11.24 6.77
C LEU A 30 -10.40 12.42 5.79
N ALA A 31 -9.68 12.45 4.68
CA ALA A 31 -9.88 13.45 3.63
C ALA A 31 -11.28 13.36 3.01
N ALA A 32 -11.82 12.16 2.80
CA ALA A 32 -13.17 11.99 2.31
C ALA A 32 -14.22 12.57 3.28
N ILE A 33 -14.03 12.38 4.59
CA ILE A 33 -14.91 12.95 5.61
C ILE A 33 -14.79 14.47 5.64
N LEU A 34 -13.57 14.99 5.79
CA LEU A 34 -13.34 16.41 6.05
C LEU A 34 -13.60 17.30 4.83
N LEU A 35 -13.23 16.83 3.64
CA LEU A 35 -13.34 17.64 2.42
C LEU A 35 -14.67 17.46 1.68
N LEU A 36 -15.30 16.29 1.79
CA LEU A 36 -16.50 15.96 1.03
C LEU A 36 -17.70 15.60 1.91
N GLY A 37 -17.54 15.57 3.25
CA GLY A 37 -18.62 15.21 4.17
C GLY A 37 -19.05 13.74 4.05
N ALA A 38 -18.14 12.84 3.68
CA ALA A 38 -18.45 11.42 3.49
C ALA A 38 -19.00 10.80 4.78
N GLY A 39 -20.14 10.13 4.68
CA GLY A 39 -20.77 9.40 5.79
C GLY A 39 -20.27 7.96 5.89
N SER A 40 -20.85 7.21 6.81
CA SER A 40 -20.46 5.81 7.06
C SER A 40 -20.69 4.88 5.88
N VAL A 41 -21.71 5.14 5.06
CA VAL A 41 -22.01 4.34 3.85
C VAL A 41 -20.94 4.55 2.80
N GLU A 42 -20.55 5.81 2.54
CA GLU A 42 -19.51 6.18 1.58
C GLU A 42 -18.15 5.60 1.99
N LEU A 43 -17.83 5.64 3.29
CA LEU A 43 -16.60 5.02 3.82
C LEU A 43 -16.63 3.49 3.73
N GLY A 44 -17.78 2.88 4.01
CA GLY A 44 -17.97 1.45 3.81
C GLY A 44 -17.74 1.04 2.36
N LEU A 45 -18.28 1.81 1.41
CA LEU A 45 -18.08 1.58 -0.02
C LEU A 45 -16.62 1.79 -0.44
N LEU A 46 -15.96 2.82 0.08
CA LEU A 46 -14.53 3.08 -0.15
C LEU A 46 -13.67 1.89 0.25
N THR A 47 -13.90 1.37 1.45
CA THR A 47 -13.19 0.19 1.97
C THR A 47 -13.50 -1.06 1.15
N ALA A 48 -14.76 -1.28 0.81
CA ALA A 48 -15.18 -2.42 -0.01
C ALA A 48 -14.52 -2.40 -1.39
N LEU A 49 -14.47 -1.25 -2.05
CA LEU A 49 -13.83 -1.09 -3.36
C LEU A 49 -12.32 -1.33 -3.31
N GLY A 50 -11.65 -0.99 -2.22
CA GLY A 50 -10.24 -1.35 -1.99
C GLY A 50 -10.01 -2.85 -1.88
N LEU A 51 -10.98 -3.60 -1.34
CA LEU A 51 -10.88 -5.04 -1.14
C LEU A 51 -11.34 -5.88 -2.34
N VAL A 52 -12.28 -5.38 -3.14
CA VAL A 52 -12.85 -6.10 -4.29
C VAL A 52 -11.79 -6.65 -5.25
N PRO A 53 -10.74 -5.91 -5.63
CA PRO A 53 -9.70 -6.42 -6.52
C PRO A 53 -9.02 -7.69 -5.99
N SER A 54 -8.90 -7.86 -4.69
CA SER A 54 -8.23 -9.04 -4.11
C SER A 54 -8.96 -10.35 -4.43
N ILE A 55 -10.28 -10.29 -4.55
CA ILE A 55 -11.11 -11.47 -4.87
C ILE A 55 -10.87 -11.94 -6.30
N PHE A 56 -10.76 -11.00 -7.24
CA PHE A 56 -10.70 -11.32 -8.68
C PHE A 56 -9.27 -11.38 -9.23
N LEU A 57 -8.33 -10.59 -8.68
CA LEU A 57 -6.99 -10.44 -9.24
C LEU A 57 -5.95 -11.36 -8.62
N SER A 58 -6.18 -11.95 -7.44
CA SER A 58 -5.15 -12.75 -6.74
C SER A 58 -4.62 -13.90 -7.59
N LEU A 59 -5.49 -14.70 -8.20
CA LEU A 59 -5.10 -15.83 -9.04
C LEU A 59 -4.48 -15.42 -10.39
N PRO A 60 -5.10 -14.53 -11.19
CA PRO A 60 -4.50 -14.11 -12.45
C PRO A 60 -3.21 -13.33 -12.28
N ALA A 61 -3.08 -12.48 -11.25
CA ALA A 61 -1.84 -11.78 -10.94
C ALA A 61 -0.70 -12.77 -10.62
N GLY A 62 -0.98 -13.80 -9.81
CA GLY A 62 -0.01 -14.86 -9.50
C GLY A 62 0.52 -15.53 -10.75
N SER A 63 -0.38 -15.99 -11.60
CA SER A 63 -0.01 -16.68 -12.85
C SER A 63 0.81 -15.78 -13.79
N LEU A 64 0.49 -14.50 -13.88
CA LEU A 64 1.18 -13.54 -14.74
C LEU A 64 2.58 -13.24 -14.21
N ILE A 65 2.71 -13.01 -12.91
CA ILE A 65 4.00 -12.71 -12.26
C ILE A 65 4.93 -13.91 -12.35
N ASP A 66 4.42 -15.12 -12.15
CA ASP A 66 5.23 -16.35 -12.25
C ASP A 66 5.70 -16.63 -13.67
N ARG A 67 4.86 -16.38 -14.68
CA ARG A 67 5.25 -16.52 -16.11
C ARG A 67 6.33 -15.53 -16.54
N THR A 68 6.27 -14.31 -16.05
CA THR A 68 7.25 -13.27 -16.41
C THR A 68 8.56 -13.38 -15.64
N GLY A 69 8.53 -13.94 -14.42
CA GLY A 69 9.67 -14.02 -13.52
C GLY A 69 10.20 -12.69 -13.00
N LYS A 70 9.60 -11.56 -13.43
CA LYS A 70 10.07 -10.18 -13.19
C LYS A 70 9.46 -9.60 -11.89
N ARG A 71 9.52 -10.35 -10.79
CA ARG A 71 8.86 -10.00 -9.52
C ARG A 71 9.20 -8.60 -9.00
N ARG A 72 10.47 -8.19 -9.09
CA ARG A 72 10.91 -6.87 -8.66
C ARG A 72 10.30 -5.75 -9.51
N GLU A 73 10.21 -5.94 -10.83
CA GLU A 73 9.60 -4.95 -11.72
C GLU A 73 8.11 -4.79 -11.40
N TRP A 74 7.40 -5.90 -11.18
CA TRP A 74 5.99 -5.89 -10.78
C TRP A 74 5.76 -5.15 -9.46
N MET A 75 6.62 -5.34 -8.46
CA MET A 75 6.55 -4.58 -7.20
C MET A 75 6.75 -3.08 -7.42
N LEU A 76 7.78 -2.70 -8.18
CA LEU A 76 8.07 -1.29 -8.46
C LEU A 76 6.95 -0.61 -9.26
N THR A 77 6.38 -1.31 -10.25
CA THR A 77 5.23 -0.78 -11.01
C THR A 77 3.99 -0.66 -10.13
N ALA A 78 3.76 -1.60 -9.23
CA ALA A 78 2.65 -1.53 -8.28
C ALA A 78 2.80 -0.34 -7.32
N ASP A 79 3.97 -0.16 -6.72
CA ASP A 79 4.24 1.00 -5.85
C ASP A 79 4.10 2.33 -6.60
N ALA A 80 4.63 2.43 -7.81
CA ALA A 80 4.51 3.63 -8.64
C ALA A 80 3.05 3.94 -9.00
N ALA A 81 2.28 2.93 -9.39
CA ALA A 81 0.87 3.10 -9.73
C ALA A 81 0.03 3.54 -8.52
N ARG A 82 0.26 2.95 -7.34
CA ARG A 82 -0.39 3.35 -6.09
C ARG A 82 -0.03 4.80 -5.73
N ALA A 83 1.26 5.14 -5.78
CA ALA A 83 1.73 6.50 -5.49
C ALA A 83 1.08 7.52 -6.42
N LEU A 84 1.01 7.26 -7.73
CA LEU A 84 0.36 8.15 -8.70
C LEU A 84 -1.15 8.27 -8.44
N ALA A 85 -1.82 7.17 -8.13
CA ALA A 85 -3.24 7.18 -7.80
C ALA A 85 -3.51 8.03 -6.54
N ILE A 86 -2.73 7.85 -5.47
CA ILE A 86 -2.88 8.62 -4.23
C ILE A 86 -2.54 10.11 -4.46
N LEU A 87 -1.47 10.42 -5.21
CA LEU A 87 -1.09 11.79 -5.54
C LEU A 87 -2.13 12.50 -6.42
N SER A 88 -2.97 11.78 -7.14
CA SER A 88 -4.06 12.37 -7.90
C SER A 88 -5.13 13.05 -7.01
N LEU A 89 -5.29 12.62 -5.75
CA LEU A 89 -6.25 13.21 -4.80
C LEU A 89 -5.90 14.68 -4.45
N PRO A 90 -4.70 14.99 -3.94
CA PRO A 90 -4.34 16.37 -3.67
C PRO A 90 -4.31 17.22 -4.95
N LEU A 91 -3.89 16.64 -6.08
CA LEU A 91 -3.93 17.35 -7.37
C LEU A 91 -5.36 17.74 -7.76
N ALA A 92 -6.31 16.81 -7.67
CA ALA A 92 -7.72 17.08 -7.93
C ALA A 92 -8.31 18.09 -6.93
N PHE A 93 -7.86 18.07 -5.67
CA PHE A 93 -8.25 19.06 -4.68
C PHE A 93 -7.83 20.48 -5.10
N PHE A 94 -6.56 20.68 -5.48
CA PHE A 94 -6.06 21.98 -5.94
C PHE A 94 -6.73 22.47 -7.23
N LEU A 95 -7.19 21.55 -8.08
CA LEU A 95 -7.93 21.86 -9.31
C LEU A 95 -9.44 22.07 -9.09
N GLY A 96 -9.94 21.93 -7.86
CA GLY A 96 -11.36 22.01 -7.55
C GLY A 96 -12.22 20.88 -8.16
N ALA A 97 -11.59 19.79 -8.57
CA ALA A 97 -12.24 18.66 -9.23
C ALA A 97 -12.43 17.43 -8.32
N LEU A 98 -12.09 17.55 -7.01
CA LEU A 98 -12.18 16.46 -6.06
C LEU A 98 -13.64 16.10 -5.77
N ASN A 99 -13.95 14.81 -5.89
CA ASN A 99 -15.28 14.27 -5.59
C ASN A 99 -15.19 12.83 -5.08
N LEU A 100 -16.28 12.29 -4.50
CA LEU A 100 -16.31 10.93 -3.94
C LEU A 100 -16.02 9.85 -5.00
N MET A 101 -16.44 10.04 -6.23
CA MET A 101 -16.16 9.08 -7.30
C MET A 101 -14.65 8.95 -7.54
N HIS A 102 -13.90 10.05 -7.44
CA HIS A 102 -12.46 10.01 -7.57
C HIS A 102 -11.82 9.18 -6.45
N PHE A 103 -12.29 9.33 -5.19
CA PHE A 103 -11.83 8.47 -4.08
C PHE A 103 -12.11 7.00 -4.33
N TYR A 104 -13.27 6.65 -4.88
CA TYR A 104 -13.63 5.28 -5.20
C TYR A 104 -12.73 4.69 -6.30
N PHE A 105 -12.43 5.46 -7.35
CA PHE A 105 -11.47 5.04 -8.37
C PHE A 105 -10.06 4.84 -7.81
N VAL A 106 -9.60 5.74 -6.96
CA VAL A 106 -8.30 5.62 -6.31
C VAL A 106 -8.26 4.38 -5.42
N ALA A 107 -9.28 4.13 -4.61
CA ALA A 107 -9.37 2.93 -3.77
C ALA A 107 -9.32 1.65 -4.59
N LEU A 108 -10.05 1.59 -5.71
CA LEU A 108 -10.04 0.44 -6.62
C LEU A 108 -8.66 0.21 -7.23
N ILE A 109 -8.00 1.27 -7.70
CA ILE A 109 -6.65 1.19 -8.29
C ILE A 109 -5.64 0.76 -7.22
N VAL A 110 -5.64 1.40 -6.05
CA VAL A 110 -4.75 1.05 -4.95
C VAL A 110 -4.93 -0.42 -4.57
N GLY A 111 -6.17 -0.87 -4.34
CA GLY A 111 -6.45 -2.26 -4.02
C GLY A 111 -6.01 -3.26 -5.10
N ALA A 112 -6.14 -2.91 -6.38
CA ALA A 112 -5.68 -3.77 -7.48
C ALA A 112 -4.15 -3.91 -7.48
N PHE A 113 -3.44 -2.83 -7.29
CA PHE A 113 -1.97 -2.85 -7.25
C PHE A 113 -1.41 -3.40 -5.94
N ASP A 114 -2.14 -3.32 -4.82
CA ASP A 114 -1.81 -4.01 -3.58
C ASP A 114 -1.77 -5.52 -3.76
N VAL A 115 -2.73 -6.09 -4.50
CA VAL A 115 -2.72 -7.52 -4.82
C VAL A 115 -1.48 -7.89 -5.63
N ILE A 116 -1.17 -7.13 -6.67
CA ILE A 116 0.02 -7.36 -7.52
C ILE A 116 1.29 -7.29 -6.68
N PHE A 117 1.40 -6.28 -5.83
CA PHE A 117 2.52 -6.09 -4.93
C PHE A 117 2.67 -7.29 -3.98
N PHE A 118 1.59 -7.67 -3.29
CA PHE A 118 1.61 -8.75 -2.31
C PHE A 118 1.99 -10.11 -2.92
N VAL A 119 1.46 -10.41 -4.11
CA VAL A 119 1.76 -11.66 -4.83
C VAL A 119 3.22 -11.70 -5.30
N ALA A 120 3.78 -10.57 -5.72
CA ALA A 120 5.19 -10.48 -6.14
C ALA A 120 6.17 -10.48 -4.95
N TYR A 121 5.77 -9.89 -3.83
CA TYR A 121 6.60 -9.68 -2.63
C TYR A 121 7.06 -10.97 -1.98
N GLN A 122 6.13 -11.91 -1.71
CA GLN A 122 6.43 -13.13 -0.95
C GLN A 122 7.50 -14.00 -1.64
N PRO A 123 7.37 -14.36 -2.93
CA PRO A 123 8.38 -15.14 -3.62
C PRO A 123 9.71 -14.39 -3.80
N LEU A 124 9.66 -13.05 -3.93
CA LEU A 124 10.88 -12.24 -4.01
C LEU A 124 11.66 -12.31 -2.70
N LEU A 125 10.99 -12.13 -1.56
CA LEU A 125 11.62 -12.24 -0.25
C LEU A 125 12.29 -13.60 -0.06
N VAL A 126 11.59 -14.69 -0.38
CA VAL A 126 12.13 -16.06 -0.28
C VAL A 126 13.37 -16.24 -1.18
N SER A 127 13.39 -15.66 -2.38
CA SER A 127 14.53 -15.76 -3.30
C SER A 127 15.76 -14.97 -2.85
N MET A 128 15.58 -13.91 -2.05
CA MET A 128 16.66 -13.05 -1.56
C MET A 128 17.31 -13.55 -0.29
N VAL A 129 16.64 -14.44 0.46
CA VAL A 129 17.07 -14.86 1.79
C VAL A 129 17.30 -16.37 1.83
N ARG A 130 18.41 -16.82 2.39
CA ARG A 130 18.67 -18.26 2.60
C ARG A 130 17.68 -18.81 3.64
N GLY A 131 17.23 -20.06 3.47
CA GLY A 131 16.18 -20.66 4.29
C GLY A 131 16.35 -20.49 5.81
N ARG A 132 17.59 -20.57 6.32
CA ARG A 132 17.93 -20.34 7.76
C ARG A 132 17.64 -18.91 8.23
N ASP A 133 17.73 -17.97 7.32
CA ASP A 133 17.65 -16.54 7.61
C ASP A 133 16.25 -15.96 7.34
N TYR A 134 15.33 -16.77 6.78
CA TYR A 134 13.99 -16.34 6.43
C TYR A 134 13.20 -15.84 7.66
N LEU A 135 13.27 -16.59 8.77
CA LEU A 135 12.60 -16.18 10.02
C LEU A 135 13.07 -14.81 10.51
N ALA A 136 14.40 -14.60 10.50
CA ALA A 136 14.96 -13.31 10.93
C ALA A 136 14.60 -12.17 9.98
N ALA A 137 14.58 -12.41 8.66
CA ALA A 137 14.14 -11.41 7.68
C ALA A 137 12.65 -11.05 7.85
N ASN A 138 11.81 -12.07 8.02
CA ASN A 138 10.38 -11.87 8.24
C ASN A 138 10.10 -11.15 9.57
N SER A 139 10.86 -11.46 10.64
CA SER A 139 10.75 -10.75 11.93
C SER A 139 11.14 -9.27 11.82
N LEU A 140 12.19 -8.94 11.06
CA LEU A 140 12.59 -7.56 10.81
C LEU A 140 11.50 -6.78 10.05
N LEU A 141 10.90 -7.40 9.02
CA LEU A 141 9.83 -6.79 8.23
C LEU A 141 8.54 -6.65 9.05
N SER A 142 8.22 -7.65 9.87
CA SER A 142 7.08 -7.58 10.78
C SER A 142 7.26 -6.50 11.85
N GLY A 143 8.47 -6.34 12.37
CA GLY A 143 8.82 -5.25 13.28
C GLY A 143 8.68 -3.88 12.62
N SER A 144 9.18 -3.74 11.38
CA SER A 144 9.00 -2.50 10.59
C SER A 144 7.53 -2.19 10.37
N ARG A 145 6.70 -3.20 10.04
CA ARG A 145 5.24 -3.02 9.89
C ARG A 145 4.59 -2.56 11.19
N ALA A 146 4.94 -3.18 12.32
CA ALA A 146 4.39 -2.78 13.62
C ALA A 146 4.77 -1.33 13.99
N ILE A 147 6.01 -0.93 13.73
CA ILE A 147 6.45 0.46 13.93
C ILE A 147 5.67 1.40 13.01
N SER A 148 5.52 1.05 11.73
CA SER A 148 4.74 1.85 10.77
C SER A 148 3.29 2.03 11.20
N GLN A 149 2.66 0.99 11.75
CA GLN A 149 1.30 1.08 12.30
C GLN A 149 1.20 2.06 13.47
N VAL A 150 2.13 1.97 14.43
CA VAL A 150 2.15 2.88 15.58
C VAL A 150 2.36 4.32 15.13
N VAL A 151 3.32 4.55 14.22
CA VAL A 151 3.60 5.88 13.67
C VAL A 151 2.39 6.42 12.88
N GLY A 152 1.78 5.59 12.04
CA GLY A 152 0.60 5.97 11.25
C GLY A 152 -0.59 6.34 12.13
N LEU A 153 -0.92 5.50 13.13
CA LEU A 153 -2.01 5.77 14.07
C LEU A 153 -1.76 7.05 14.89
N SER A 154 -0.51 7.25 15.34
CA SER A 154 -0.14 8.45 16.11
C SER A 154 -0.24 9.71 15.25
N ALA A 155 0.22 9.66 14.01
CA ALA A 155 0.13 10.79 13.08
C ALA A 155 -1.32 11.09 12.69
N GLY A 156 -2.14 10.06 12.46
CA GLY A 156 -3.57 10.21 12.21
C GLY A 156 -4.31 10.83 13.40
N GLY A 157 -4.04 10.34 14.62
CA GLY A 157 -4.58 10.91 15.85
C GLY A 157 -4.18 12.37 16.07
N ALA A 158 -2.91 12.70 15.83
CA ALA A 158 -2.42 14.08 15.92
C ALA A 158 -3.08 15.01 14.88
N LEU A 159 -3.32 14.51 13.67
CA LEU A 159 -4.00 15.27 12.62
C LEU A 159 -5.45 15.57 13.00
N VAL A 160 -6.17 14.59 13.54
CA VAL A 160 -7.54 14.77 14.04
C VAL A 160 -7.59 15.75 15.21
N ALA A 161 -6.62 15.71 16.13
CA ALA A 161 -6.56 16.62 17.27
C ALA A 161 -6.21 18.07 16.90
N ALA A 162 -5.62 18.28 15.71
CA ALA A 162 -5.24 19.62 15.22
C ALA A 162 -6.34 20.30 14.37
N LEU A 163 -7.40 19.58 14.03
CA LEU A 163 -8.56 20.05 13.24
C LEU A 163 -9.75 20.38 14.11
#